data_5e574d9976d82fcc2bb044e6fae60d48
#
_entry.id   5e574d9976d82fcc2bb044e6fae60d48
#
_cell.length_a   1.000
_cell.length_b   1.000
_cell.length_c   1.000
_cell.angle_alpha   90.00
_cell.angle_beta   90.00
_cell.angle_gamma   90.00
#
_symmetry.space_group_name_H-M   'P 1'
#
loop_
_entity.id
_entity.type
_entity.pdbx_description
1 polymer ?
#
loop_
_entity_poly.entity_id
_entity_poly.type
_entity_poly.pdbx_seq_one_letter_code
_entity_poly.pdbx_strand_id
1 'polypeptide(L)'
;MKTIHVAAAIIKDGKKFLAAQRGYGEFKDGWEFPGGKLEPGETGADACIREIEEELHVTVGNLDELCTVEHDYDTFHLVMDCFVCEIVSGIIDDSEHENMRWLDADHLWDVDWLPADVKVVKALEAKLA
;
A
#
# COMPACT_ATOMS: atom_id res chain seq x y z
N MET A 1 -24.09 -2.17 -1.21
CA MET A 1 -22.80 -1.51 -1.56
C MET A 1 -21.81 -2.57 -2.01
N LYS A 2 -21.10 -2.32 -3.09
CA LYS A 2 -20.08 -3.24 -3.62
C LYS A 2 -18.89 -3.33 -2.68
N THR A 3 -18.37 -4.54 -2.47
CA THR A 3 -17.13 -4.75 -1.71
C THR A 3 -15.95 -4.93 -2.67
N ILE A 4 -14.88 -4.18 -2.45
CA ILE A 4 -13.64 -4.30 -3.21
C ILE A 4 -12.54 -4.75 -2.25
N HIS A 5 -11.93 -5.91 -2.54
CA HIS A 5 -10.86 -6.49 -1.73
C HIS A 5 -9.50 -6.25 -2.42
N VAL A 6 -8.60 -5.58 -1.71
CA VAL A 6 -7.27 -5.21 -2.21
C VAL A 6 -6.19 -5.66 -1.25
N ALA A 7 -4.96 -5.71 -1.75
CA ALA A 7 -3.78 -5.90 -0.93
C ALA A 7 -2.88 -4.67 -1.07
N ALA A 8 -2.24 -4.26 0.01
CA ALA A 8 -1.33 -3.13 0.03
C ALA A 8 0.03 -3.54 0.60
N ALA A 9 1.10 -3.02 0.00
CA ALA A 9 2.47 -3.29 0.40
C ALA A 9 3.03 -2.08 1.14
N ILE A 10 3.40 -2.28 2.40
CA ILE A 10 4.17 -1.32 3.17
C ILE A 10 5.64 -1.71 2.96
N ILE A 11 6.23 -1.19 1.90
CA ILE A 11 7.59 -1.55 1.48
C ILE A 11 8.58 -0.81 2.36
N LYS A 12 9.38 -1.58 3.07
CA LYS A 12 10.36 -1.07 4.01
C LYS A 12 11.77 -1.13 3.41
N ASP A 13 12.52 -0.05 3.52
CA ASP A 13 13.94 0.00 3.21
C ASP A 13 14.66 0.64 4.39
N GLY A 14 15.37 -0.19 5.18
CA GLY A 14 15.95 0.26 6.43
C GLY A 14 14.87 0.72 7.41
N LYS A 15 14.87 2.01 7.75
CA LYS A 15 13.89 2.62 8.67
C LYS A 15 12.83 3.45 7.93
N LYS A 16 12.76 3.35 6.60
CA LYS A 16 11.84 4.14 5.78
C LYS A 16 10.82 3.26 5.08
N PHE A 17 9.66 3.86 4.83
CA PHE A 17 8.51 3.20 4.19
C PHE A 17 8.09 3.98 2.96
N LEU A 18 7.72 3.26 1.89
CA LEU A 18 7.37 3.87 0.61
C LEU A 18 5.92 4.34 0.60
N ALA A 19 5.74 5.63 0.33
CA ALA A 19 4.44 6.24 0.05
C ALA A 19 4.39 6.65 -1.41
N ALA A 20 3.25 6.44 -2.06
CA ALA A 20 3.05 6.76 -3.47
C ALA A 20 1.86 7.69 -3.65
N GLN A 21 1.99 8.71 -4.50
CA GLN A 21 0.90 9.63 -4.82
C GLN A 21 0.21 9.16 -6.10
N ARG A 22 -1.11 9.00 -6.02
CA ARG A 22 -1.91 8.56 -7.14
C ARG A 22 -1.97 9.65 -8.21
N GLY A 23 -1.58 9.31 -9.44
CA GLY A 23 -1.51 10.27 -10.54
C GLY A 23 -2.77 10.32 -11.42
N TYR A 24 -3.78 9.50 -11.15
CA TYR A 24 -4.98 9.40 -11.97
C TYR A 24 -6.17 8.88 -11.16
N GLY A 25 -7.35 8.97 -11.76
CA GLY A 25 -8.56 8.37 -11.23
C GLY A 25 -9.25 9.22 -10.17
N GLU A 26 -10.22 8.60 -9.48
CA GLU A 26 -11.12 9.27 -8.54
C GLU A 26 -10.38 9.91 -7.37
N PHE A 27 -9.32 9.26 -6.88
CA PHE A 27 -8.57 9.75 -5.72
C PHE A 27 -7.22 10.34 -6.11
N LYS A 28 -7.15 10.97 -7.29
CA LYS A 28 -5.94 11.63 -7.77
C LYS A 28 -5.37 12.58 -6.72
N ASP A 29 -4.04 12.61 -6.61
CA ASP A 29 -3.24 13.40 -5.68
C ASP A 29 -3.24 12.90 -4.24
N GLY A 30 -4.09 11.94 -3.88
CA GLY A 30 -4.03 11.29 -2.58
C GLY A 30 -2.84 10.34 -2.48
N TRP A 31 -2.31 10.21 -1.27
CA TRP A 31 -1.18 9.30 -1.01
C TRP A 31 -1.65 7.96 -0.51
N GLU A 32 -0.97 6.91 -0.90
CA GLU A 32 -1.35 5.53 -0.59
C GLU A 32 -0.12 4.63 -0.46
N PHE A 33 -0.31 3.48 0.16
CA PHE A 33 0.64 2.38 0.01
C PHE A 33 0.31 1.66 -1.30
N PRO A 34 1.32 1.33 -2.12
CA PRO A 34 1.07 0.68 -3.41
C PRO A 34 0.45 -0.70 -3.24
N GLY A 35 -0.34 -1.12 -4.21
CA GLY A 35 -1.03 -2.41 -4.21
C GLY A 35 -2.16 -2.43 -5.22
N GLY A 36 -3.07 -3.37 -5.08
CA GLY A 36 -4.21 -3.48 -5.97
C GLY A 36 -5.17 -4.61 -5.61
N LYS A 37 -6.12 -4.86 -6.51
CA LYS A 37 -7.22 -5.82 -6.28
C LYS A 37 -6.76 -7.26 -6.29
N LEU A 38 -7.34 -8.07 -5.40
CA LEU A 38 -7.20 -9.53 -5.47
C LEU A 38 -7.91 -10.06 -6.70
N GLU A 39 -7.30 -11.04 -7.35
CA GLU A 39 -7.94 -11.85 -8.38
C GLU A 39 -8.69 -13.02 -7.73
N PRO A 40 -9.68 -13.60 -8.40
CA PRO A 40 -10.42 -14.75 -7.86
C PRO A 40 -9.48 -15.90 -7.43
N GLY A 41 -9.66 -16.36 -6.19
CA GLY A 41 -8.84 -17.44 -5.63
C GLY A 41 -7.47 -17.04 -5.11
N GLU A 42 -7.11 -15.77 -5.25
CA GLU A 42 -5.81 -15.25 -4.81
C GLU A 42 -5.83 -14.91 -3.32
N THR A 43 -4.75 -15.20 -2.59
CA THR A 43 -4.58 -14.71 -1.22
C THR A 43 -4.14 -13.25 -1.23
N GLY A 44 -4.32 -12.55 -0.11
CA GLY A 44 -3.82 -11.19 0.04
C GLY A 44 -2.31 -11.09 -0.20
N ALA A 45 -1.54 -12.04 0.34
CA ALA A 45 -0.08 -12.07 0.16
C ALA A 45 0.31 -12.24 -1.32
N ASP A 46 -0.33 -13.16 -2.01
CA ASP A 46 -0.04 -13.40 -3.44
C ASP A 46 -0.43 -12.19 -4.29
N ALA A 47 -1.58 -11.56 -3.99
CA ALA A 47 -2.00 -10.34 -4.67
C ALA A 47 -1.01 -9.20 -4.44
N CYS A 48 -0.52 -9.05 -3.22
CA CYS A 48 0.48 -8.04 -2.87
C CYS A 48 1.74 -8.19 -3.73
N ILE A 49 2.29 -9.40 -3.81
CA ILE A 49 3.50 -9.67 -4.59
C ILE A 49 3.25 -9.39 -6.08
N ARG A 50 2.15 -9.90 -6.62
CA ARG A 50 1.80 -9.73 -8.04
C ARG A 50 1.58 -8.26 -8.41
N GLU A 51 0.77 -7.55 -7.62
CA GLU A 51 0.46 -6.15 -7.90
C GLU A 51 1.70 -5.26 -7.85
N ILE A 52 2.60 -5.49 -6.90
CA ILE A 52 3.83 -4.71 -6.82
C ILE A 52 4.75 -5.00 -8.00
N GLU A 53 4.81 -6.25 -8.45
CA GLU A 53 5.59 -6.58 -9.65
C GLU A 53 5.01 -5.89 -10.90
N GLU A 54 3.69 -5.90 -11.06
CA GLU A 54 3.02 -5.24 -12.19
C GLU A 54 3.18 -3.72 -12.13
N GLU A 55 3.05 -3.13 -10.95
CA GLU A 55 2.99 -1.69 -10.75
C GLU A 55 4.37 -1.02 -10.66
N LEU A 56 5.30 -1.64 -9.94
CA LEU A 56 6.62 -1.08 -9.65
C LEU A 56 7.78 -1.86 -10.27
N HIS A 57 7.51 -3.00 -10.90
CA HIS A 57 8.51 -3.86 -11.54
C HIS A 57 9.60 -4.36 -10.59
N VAL A 58 9.23 -4.60 -9.35
CA VAL A 58 10.11 -5.21 -8.34
C VAL A 58 9.42 -6.43 -7.72
N THR A 59 10.25 -7.36 -7.22
CA THR A 59 9.75 -8.48 -6.44
C THR A 59 9.91 -8.14 -4.97
N VAL A 60 8.80 -8.21 -4.23
CA VAL A 60 8.82 -8.05 -2.77
C VAL A 60 8.79 -9.41 -2.09
N GLY A 61 9.38 -9.49 -0.92
CA GLY A 61 9.40 -10.71 -0.12
C GLY A 61 9.40 -10.40 1.36
N ASN A 62 9.54 -11.45 2.18
CA ASN A 62 9.52 -11.33 3.64
C ASN A 62 8.24 -10.63 4.13
N LEU A 63 7.09 -11.01 3.56
CA LEU A 63 5.81 -10.43 3.91
C LEU A 63 5.42 -10.76 5.34
N ASP A 64 5.09 -9.72 6.10
CA ASP A 64 4.65 -9.81 7.48
C ASP A 64 3.30 -9.09 7.58
N GLU A 65 2.25 -9.83 7.91
CA GLU A 65 0.90 -9.28 7.98
C GLU A 65 0.82 -8.19 9.06
N LEU A 66 0.46 -6.99 8.65
CA LEU A 66 0.32 -5.85 9.57
C LEU A 66 -1.10 -5.72 10.08
N CYS A 67 -2.06 -5.65 9.17
CA CYS A 67 -3.48 -5.44 9.51
C CYS A 67 -4.36 -5.69 8.30
N THR A 68 -5.66 -5.81 8.57
CA THR A 68 -6.71 -5.70 7.55
C THR A 68 -7.53 -4.48 7.87
N VAL A 69 -7.62 -3.56 6.93
CA VAL A 69 -8.38 -2.31 7.06
C VAL A 69 -9.70 -2.45 6.32
N GLU A 70 -10.79 -2.00 6.93
CA GLU A 70 -12.08 -1.84 6.27
C GLU A 70 -12.47 -0.37 6.29
N HIS A 71 -12.98 0.12 5.17
CA HIS A 71 -13.39 1.51 5.05
C HIS A 71 -14.54 1.64 4.05
N ASP A 72 -15.58 2.39 4.44
CA ASP A 72 -16.71 2.70 3.56
C ASP A 72 -16.45 4.01 2.83
N TYR A 73 -16.22 3.92 1.52
CA TYR A 73 -16.29 5.07 0.63
C TYR A 73 -17.74 5.24 0.16
N ASP A 74 -18.05 6.35 -0.48
CA ASP A 74 -19.42 6.67 -0.88
C ASP A 74 -20.09 5.59 -1.75
N THR A 75 -19.31 4.93 -2.61
CA THR A 75 -19.84 4.00 -3.61
C THR A 75 -19.42 2.54 -3.39
N PHE A 76 -18.53 2.27 -2.44
CA PHE A 76 -18.07 0.90 -2.19
C PHE A 76 -17.49 0.73 -0.78
N HIS A 77 -17.48 -0.53 -0.35
CA HIS A 77 -16.82 -0.96 0.88
C HIS A 77 -15.45 -1.53 0.53
N LEU A 78 -14.38 -0.98 1.10
CA LEU A 78 -13.02 -1.43 0.87
C LEU A 78 -12.58 -2.40 1.98
N VAL A 79 -11.99 -3.52 1.58
CA VAL A 79 -11.25 -4.43 2.48
C VAL A 79 -9.82 -4.47 1.99
N MET A 80 -8.86 -4.09 2.83
CA MET A 80 -7.45 -3.99 2.42
C MET A 80 -6.56 -4.79 3.35
N ASP A 81 -5.95 -5.85 2.81
CA ASP A 81 -4.95 -6.67 3.52
C ASP A 81 -3.58 -6.01 3.36
N CYS A 82 -2.96 -5.66 4.48
CA CYS A 82 -1.71 -4.87 4.49
C CYS A 82 -0.54 -5.69 5.00
N PHE A 83 0.55 -5.68 4.25
CA PHE A 83 1.77 -6.45 4.56
C PHE A 83 2.98 -5.54 4.57
N VAL A 84 3.78 -5.62 5.64
CA VAL A 84 5.12 -5.03 5.64
C VAL A 84 6.03 -5.99 4.88
N CYS A 85 6.81 -5.47 3.95
CA CYS A 85 7.66 -6.30 3.08
C CYS A 85 8.92 -5.55 2.67
N GLU A 86 9.80 -6.25 1.96
CA GLU A 86 11.08 -5.71 1.48
C GLU A 86 11.23 -6.02 -0.01
N ILE A 87 11.96 -5.15 -0.73
CA ILE A 87 12.34 -5.43 -2.10
C ILE A 87 13.46 -6.47 -2.08
N VAL A 88 13.23 -7.62 -2.71
CA VAL A 88 14.23 -8.69 -2.82
C VAL A 88 14.88 -8.73 -4.21
N SER A 89 14.28 -8.10 -5.22
CA SER A 89 14.82 -8.07 -6.58
C SER A 89 14.21 -6.90 -7.36
N GLY A 90 15.00 -6.28 -8.21
CA GLY A 90 14.55 -5.25 -9.16
C GLY A 90 14.79 -3.83 -8.67
N ILE A 91 14.50 -2.89 -9.55
CA ILE A 91 14.59 -1.45 -9.30
C ILE A 91 13.22 -0.84 -9.54
N ILE A 92 12.75 -0.01 -8.62
CA ILE A 92 11.40 0.58 -8.68
C ILE A 92 11.22 1.41 -9.95
N ASP A 93 10.11 1.12 -10.66
CA ASP A 93 9.59 1.91 -11.77
C ASP A 93 8.37 2.68 -11.24
N ASP A 94 8.44 4.00 -11.23
CA ASP A 94 7.39 4.88 -10.69
C ASP A 94 6.46 5.46 -11.76
N SER A 95 6.44 4.88 -12.96
CA SER A 95 5.70 5.43 -14.11
C SER A 95 4.18 5.56 -13.89
N GLU A 96 3.60 4.76 -12.99
CA GLU A 96 2.16 4.78 -12.70
C GLU A 96 1.78 5.73 -11.56
N HIS A 97 2.75 6.37 -10.92
CA HIS A 97 2.52 7.29 -9.80
C HIS A 97 3.05 8.68 -10.10
N GLU A 98 2.37 9.69 -9.58
CA GLU A 98 2.76 11.08 -9.73
C GLU A 98 4.05 11.37 -8.96
N ASN A 99 4.12 10.89 -7.72
CA ASN A 99 5.30 11.04 -6.86
C ASN A 99 5.45 9.82 -5.95
N MET A 100 6.67 9.63 -5.48
CA MET A 100 6.97 8.66 -4.43
C MET A 100 7.86 9.30 -3.38
N ARG A 101 7.66 8.92 -2.11
CA ARG A 101 8.49 9.38 -1.00
C ARG A 101 8.78 8.23 -0.05
N TRP A 102 10.00 8.20 0.45
CA TRP A 102 10.39 7.31 1.53
C TRP A 102 10.26 8.06 2.85
N LEU A 103 9.41 7.58 3.75
CA LEU A 103 9.06 8.23 5.01
C LEU A 103 9.54 7.40 6.19
N ASP A 104 10.30 8.01 7.11
CA ASP A 104 10.64 7.35 8.38
C ASP A 104 9.52 7.53 9.41
N ALA A 105 9.70 6.92 10.60
CA ALA A 105 8.68 6.92 11.64
C ALA A 105 8.25 8.33 12.09
N ASP A 106 9.16 9.31 12.05
CA ASP A 106 8.88 10.68 12.47
C ASP A 106 8.18 11.53 11.40
N HIS A 107 8.12 11.02 10.16
CA HIS A 107 7.62 11.75 9.00
C HIS A 107 6.46 11.03 8.29
N LEU A 108 5.84 10.04 8.94
CA LEU A 108 4.72 9.28 8.33
C LEU A 108 3.54 10.16 7.95
N TRP A 109 3.32 11.25 8.67
CA TRP A 109 2.19 12.16 8.43
C TRP A 109 2.52 13.35 7.54
N ASP A 110 3.69 13.34 6.88
CA ASP A 110 4.11 14.43 5.99
C ASP A 110 3.37 14.45 4.65
N VAL A 111 2.58 13.43 4.36
CA VAL A 111 1.78 13.33 3.14
C VAL A 111 0.30 13.22 3.46
N ASP A 112 -0.54 13.58 2.49
CA ASP A 112 -1.99 13.56 2.62
C ASP A 112 -2.54 12.19 2.23
N TRP A 113 -2.55 11.28 3.19
CA TRP A 113 -3.00 9.91 2.98
C TRP A 113 -4.49 9.82 2.63
N LEU A 114 -4.84 8.91 1.73
CA LEU A 114 -6.24 8.54 1.49
C LEU A 114 -6.85 7.98 2.78
N PRO A 115 -8.18 8.13 2.97
CA PRO A 115 -8.83 7.75 4.24
C PRO A 115 -8.54 6.34 4.74
N ALA A 116 -8.56 5.35 3.86
CA ALA A 116 -8.24 3.96 4.25
C ALA A 116 -6.78 3.83 4.69
N ASP A 117 -5.87 4.53 4.01
CA ASP A 117 -4.44 4.48 4.31
C ASP A 117 -4.09 5.15 5.63
N VAL A 118 -4.89 6.12 6.08
CA VAL A 118 -4.75 6.71 7.42
C VAL A 118 -4.82 5.61 8.49
N LYS A 119 -5.73 4.66 8.32
CA LYS A 119 -5.88 3.53 9.25
C LYS A 119 -4.64 2.63 9.25
N VAL A 120 -4.05 2.42 8.08
CA VAL A 120 -2.80 1.64 7.93
C VAL A 120 -1.65 2.34 8.63
N VAL A 121 -1.51 3.64 8.45
CA VAL A 121 -0.43 4.43 9.08
C VAL A 121 -0.54 4.35 10.60
N LYS A 122 -1.76 4.43 11.15
CA LYS A 122 -1.98 4.27 12.60
C LYS A 122 -1.55 2.88 13.09
N ALA A 123 -1.88 1.83 12.33
CA ALA A 123 -1.46 0.47 12.67
C ALA A 123 0.08 0.33 12.61
N LEU A 124 0.71 0.95 11.62
CA LEU A 124 2.17 0.96 11.49
C LEU A 124 2.83 1.67 12.65
N GLU A 125 2.33 2.83 13.06
CA GLU A 125 2.82 3.56 14.22
C GLU A 125 2.77 2.70 15.49
N ALA A 126 1.65 2.00 15.70
CA ALA A 126 1.48 1.14 16.86
C ALA A 126 2.51 -0.01 16.85
N LYS A 127 2.81 -0.56 15.68
CA LYS A 127 3.82 -1.61 15.53
C LYS A 127 5.24 -1.11 15.82
N LEU A 128 5.53 0.15 15.45
CA LEU A 128 6.86 0.76 15.61
C LEU A 128 7.11 1.30 17.01
N ALA A 129 6.06 1.44 17.80
CA ALA A 129 6.16 1.98 19.15
C ALA A 129 6.84 1.01 20.12
#